data_887304d417a31976190ab0c9a1a44b58
#
_entry.id   887304d417a31976190ab0c9a1a44b58
#
_cell.length_a   1.000
_cell.length_b   1.000
_cell.length_c   1.000
_cell.angle_alpha   90.00
_cell.angle_beta   90.00
_cell.angle_gamma   90.00
#
_symmetry.space_group_name_H-M   'P 1'
#
loop_
_entity.id
_entity.type
_entity.pdbx_description
1 polymer ?
#
loop_
_entity_poly.entity_id
_entity_poly.type
_entity_poly.pdbx_seq_one_letter_code
_entity_poly.pdbx_strand_id
1 'polypeptide(L)'
;MKKKYLYKENVIWFGEKQIIFSEKIVQIIEFEKCVVIRNKYSMKQPTNNLVAYDFIGNKIWEIDDIVKPLAPQTVVSIGKKDCQHISIITFTGLNFLVEVDSGQIINKIITK
;
A
#
# COMPACT_ATOMS: atom_id res chain seq x y z
N MET A 1 9.72 -22.58 7.98
CA MET A 1 8.68 -21.62 8.33
C MET A 1 7.84 -21.29 7.12
N LYS A 2 6.54 -21.44 7.23
CA LYS A 2 5.65 -21.11 6.11
C LYS A 2 5.53 -19.61 5.94
N LYS A 3 5.61 -19.16 4.71
CA LYS A 3 5.29 -17.77 4.41
C LYS A 3 3.77 -17.58 4.43
N LYS A 4 3.35 -16.42 4.87
CA LYS A 4 1.92 -16.07 4.93
C LYS A 4 1.37 -15.70 3.56
N TYR A 5 2.25 -15.43 2.59
CA TYR A 5 1.88 -15.08 1.23
C TYR A 5 3.03 -15.41 0.29
N LEU A 6 2.70 -15.51 -0.99
CA LEU A 6 3.68 -15.62 -2.09
C LEU A 6 3.32 -14.57 -3.13
N TYR A 7 4.29 -14.07 -3.87
CA TYR A 7 3.99 -13.15 -4.96
C TYR A 7 4.97 -13.31 -6.11
N LYS A 8 4.51 -12.95 -7.29
CA LYS A 8 5.33 -12.93 -8.50
C LYS A 8 4.69 -11.97 -9.49
N GLU A 9 5.50 -11.04 -10.03
CA GLU A 9 5.04 -10.06 -11.00
C GLU A 9 3.86 -9.24 -10.46
N ASN A 10 2.67 -9.41 -11.03
CA ASN A 10 1.47 -8.67 -10.64
C ASN A 10 0.47 -9.51 -9.83
N VAL A 11 0.92 -10.62 -9.28
CA VAL A 11 0.04 -11.56 -8.58
C VAL A 11 0.54 -11.82 -7.17
N ILE A 12 -0.38 -11.87 -6.22
CA ILE A 12 -0.09 -12.29 -4.85
C ILE A 12 -1.09 -13.39 -4.43
N TRP A 13 -0.61 -14.36 -3.68
CA TRP A 13 -1.41 -15.49 -3.19
C TRP A 13 -1.41 -15.47 -1.66
N PHE A 14 -2.61 -15.55 -1.08
CA PHE A 14 -2.81 -15.79 0.34
C PHE A 14 -3.46 -17.16 0.46
N GLY A 15 -2.61 -18.20 0.66
CA GLY A 15 -3.09 -19.58 0.58
C GLY A 15 -3.60 -19.87 -0.83
N GLU A 16 -4.87 -20.23 -0.94
CA GLU A 16 -5.50 -20.51 -2.22
C GLU A 16 -6.09 -19.28 -2.89
N LYS A 17 -6.20 -18.17 -2.15
CA LYS A 17 -6.77 -16.95 -2.70
C LYS A 17 -5.72 -16.20 -3.52
N GLN A 18 -6.07 -15.90 -4.76
CA GLN A 18 -5.19 -15.22 -5.71
C GLN A 18 -5.73 -13.83 -6.00
N ILE A 19 -4.84 -12.84 -5.94
CA ILE A 19 -5.19 -11.45 -6.27
C ILE A 19 -4.28 -11.02 -7.42
N ILE A 20 -4.90 -10.58 -8.52
CA ILE A 20 -4.20 -10.17 -9.72
C ILE A 20 -4.34 -8.66 -9.86
N PHE A 21 -3.20 -7.97 -9.91
CA PHE A 21 -3.16 -6.51 -10.10
C PHE A 21 -2.98 -6.18 -11.57
N SER A 22 -3.39 -4.97 -11.96
CA SER A 22 -3.17 -4.48 -13.31
C SER A 22 -1.70 -4.14 -13.58
N GLU A 23 -0.93 -3.85 -12.53
CA GLU A 23 0.48 -3.46 -12.65
C GLU A 23 1.35 -4.33 -11.76
N LYS A 24 2.63 -4.41 -12.12
CA LYS A 24 3.61 -5.22 -11.40
C LYS A 24 3.77 -4.73 -9.96
N ILE A 25 3.94 -5.68 -9.04
CA ILE A 25 4.28 -5.40 -7.64
C ILE A 25 5.75 -4.99 -7.59
N VAL A 26 6.04 -3.81 -7.02
CA VAL A 26 7.40 -3.30 -6.93
C VAL A 26 7.92 -3.20 -5.50
N GLN A 27 7.03 -3.24 -4.51
CA GLN A 27 7.44 -3.20 -3.11
C GLN A 27 6.38 -3.82 -2.23
N ILE A 28 6.80 -4.60 -1.24
CA ILE A 28 5.90 -5.18 -0.23
C ILE A 28 6.55 -4.94 1.13
N ILE A 29 5.76 -4.46 2.09
CA ILE A 29 6.18 -4.36 3.49
C ILE A 29 5.23 -5.20 4.32
N GLU A 30 5.78 -6.15 5.05
CA GLU A 30 5.01 -7.04 5.92
C GLU A 30 4.92 -6.46 7.34
N PHE A 31 3.71 -6.50 7.90
CA PHE A 31 3.43 -6.15 9.29
C PHE A 31 2.88 -7.39 9.98
N GLU A 32 2.60 -7.28 11.28
CA GLU A 32 2.12 -8.44 12.04
C GLU A 32 0.80 -8.99 11.53
N LYS A 33 -0.14 -8.09 11.18
CA LYS A 33 -1.51 -8.47 10.79
C LYS A 33 -1.83 -8.24 9.32
N CYS A 34 -0.94 -7.61 8.59
CA CYS A 34 -1.22 -7.24 7.21
C CYS A 34 0.05 -7.09 6.39
N VAL A 35 -0.15 -6.99 5.11
CA VAL A 35 0.91 -6.70 4.16
C VAL A 35 0.48 -5.50 3.31
N VAL A 36 1.42 -4.57 3.08
CA VAL A 36 1.17 -3.39 2.27
C VAL A 36 1.92 -3.54 0.95
N ILE A 37 1.20 -3.39 -0.15
CA ILE A 37 1.70 -3.67 -1.49
C ILE A 37 1.69 -2.40 -2.31
N ARG A 38 2.85 -2.05 -2.88
CA ARG A 38 2.96 -0.94 -3.82
C ARG A 38 3.20 -1.50 -5.21
N ASN A 39 2.37 -1.06 -6.15
CA ASN A 39 2.47 -1.46 -7.54
C ASN A 39 3.17 -0.39 -8.38
N LYS A 40 3.69 -0.79 -9.53
CA LYS A 40 4.25 0.15 -10.50
C LYS A 40 3.19 1.18 -10.88
N TYR A 41 3.59 2.42 -11.10
CA TYR A 41 2.67 3.49 -11.45
C TYR A 41 2.96 4.04 -12.84
N SER A 42 1.93 4.70 -13.41
CA SER A 42 2.04 5.41 -14.68
C SER A 42 2.28 6.89 -14.44
N MET A 43 3.15 7.50 -15.23
CA MET A 43 3.39 8.93 -15.16
C MET A 43 2.27 9.76 -15.80
N LYS A 44 1.36 9.10 -16.51
CA LYS A 44 0.33 9.82 -17.30
C LYS A 44 -0.86 10.27 -16.46
N GLN A 45 -1.14 9.58 -15.35
CA GLN A 45 -2.28 9.90 -14.52
C GLN A 45 -2.07 9.30 -13.14
N PRO A 46 -2.77 9.83 -12.12
CA PRO A 46 -2.70 9.24 -10.78
C PRO A 46 -3.11 7.78 -10.82
N THR A 47 -2.38 6.96 -10.11
CA THR A 47 -2.60 5.52 -10.04
C THR A 47 -2.88 5.11 -8.61
N ASN A 48 -3.97 4.37 -8.39
CA ASN A 48 -4.31 3.80 -7.08
C ASN A 48 -3.39 2.60 -6.85
N ASN A 49 -2.12 2.86 -6.53
CA ASN A 49 -1.06 1.86 -6.57
C ASN A 49 -0.56 1.41 -5.21
N LEU A 50 -1.33 1.65 -4.15
CA LEU A 50 -0.97 1.18 -2.80
C LEU A 50 -2.19 0.58 -2.13
N VAL A 51 -2.04 -0.61 -1.58
CA VAL A 51 -3.15 -1.34 -0.97
C VAL A 51 -2.62 -2.18 0.18
N ALA A 52 -3.44 -2.36 1.21
CA ALA A 52 -3.14 -3.26 2.33
C ALA A 52 -4.14 -4.42 2.33
N TYR A 53 -3.61 -5.62 2.55
CA TYR A 53 -4.39 -6.85 2.68
C TYR A 53 -4.04 -7.54 3.98
N ASP A 54 -5.03 -8.17 4.62
CA ASP A 54 -4.73 -9.09 5.70
C ASP A 54 -4.22 -10.42 5.11
N PHE A 55 -3.82 -11.36 5.96
CA PHE A 55 -3.18 -12.59 5.47
C PHE A 55 -4.17 -13.66 5.01
N ILE A 56 -5.47 -13.38 5.05
CA ILE A 56 -6.48 -14.23 4.43
C ILE A 56 -6.99 -13.65 3.12
N GLY A 57 -6.41 -12.52 2.69
CA GLY A 57 -6.69 -11.95 1.38
C GLY A 57 -7.82 -10.95 1.35
N ASN A 58 -8.20 -10.38 2.48
CA ASN A 58 -9.20 -9.32 2.54
C ASN A 58 -8.52 -7.96 2.44
N LYS A 59 -9.00 -7.11 1.55
CA LYS A 59 -8.49 -5.75 1.42
C LYS A 59 -8.90 -4.93 2.64
N ILE A 60 -7.92 -4.25 3.26
CA ILE A 60 -8.16 -3.40 4.43
C ILE A 60 -8.38 -1.95 4.00
N TRP A 61 -7.48 -1.44 3.16
CA TRP A 61 -7.56 -0.08 2.63
C TRP A 61 -6.72 0.04 1.37
N GLU A 62 -6.97 1.12 0.62
CA GLU A 62 -6.14 1.48 -0.54
C GLU A 62 -5.91 2.98 -0.53
N ILE A 63 -4.91 3.45 -1.29
CA ILE A 63 -4.49 4.86 -1.21
C ILE A 63 -5.63 5.82 -1.57
N ASP A 64 -6.49 5.48 -2.52
CA ASP A 64 -7.61 6.34 -2.88
C ASP A 64 -8.57 6.57 -1.71
N ASP A 65 -8.73 5.59 -0.83
CA ASP A 65 -9.56 5.75 0.38
C ASP A 65 -8.89 6.65 1.40
N ILE A 66 -7.56 6.51 1.55
CA ILE A 66 -6.81 7.27 2.54
C ILE A 66 -6.77 8.75 2.21
N VAL A 67 -6.58 9.11 0.95
CA VAL A 67 -6.38 10.51 0.57
C VAL A 67 -7.66 11.30 0.42
N LYS A 68 -8.82 10.67 0.45
CA LYS A 68 -10.10 11.39 0.36
C LYS A 68 -10.20 12.42 1.47
N PRO A 69 -10.75 13.62 1.23
CA PRO A 69 -11.35 14.08 -0.03
C PRO A 69 -10.37 14.70 -1.02
N LEU A 70 -9.07 14.53 -0.83
CA LEU A 70 -8.09 15.05 -1.76
C LEU A 70 -8.20 14.32 -3.10
N ALA A 71 -7.61 14.93 -4.14
CA ALA A 71 -7.53 14.28 -5.44
C ALA A 71 -6.72 12.98 -5.34
N PRO A 72 -6.98 12.00 -6.22
CA PRO A 72 -6.20 10.77 -6.23
C PRO A 72 -4.69 11.03 -6.30
N GLN A 73 -3.92 10.23 -5.58
CA GLN A 73 -2.48 10.39 -5.47
C GLN A 73 -1.78 9.11 -5.92
N THR A 74 -0.65 9.28 -6.58
CA THR A 74 0.24 8.16 -6.91
C THR A 74 1.31 8.05 -5.83
N VAL A 75 1.51 6.85 -5.28
CA VAL A 75 2.52 6.60 -4.26
C VAL A 75 3.84 6.27 -4.94
N VAL A 76 4.90 7.00 -4.57
CA VAL A 76 6.23 6.78 -5.13
C VAL A 76 7.17 6.07 -4.17
N SER A 77 6.87 6.11 -2.86
CA SER A 77 7.73 5.48 -1.87
C SER A 77 6.94 5.15 -0.61
N ILE A 78 7.27 4.05 0.03
CA ILE A 78 6.73 3.68 1.33
C ILE A 78 7.88 3.19 2.21
N GLY A 79 7.72 3.35 3.52
CA GLY A 79 8.70 2.89 4.49
C GLY A 79 8.03 2.50 5.79
N LYS A 80 8.53 1.45 6.41
CA LYS A 80 8.04 1.01 7.71
C LYS A 80 8.56 1.94 8.78
N LYS A 81 7.66 2.62 9.49
CA LYS A 81 8.04 3.52 10.58
C LYS A 81 8.24 2.75 11.88
N ASP A 82 7.30 1.89 12.20
CA ASP A 82 7.35 0.97 13.33
C ASP A 82 6.41 -0.20 13.05
N CYS A 83 6.13 -1.03 14.05
CA CYS A 83 5.34 -2.24 13.84
C CYS A 83 3.87 -1.99 13.48
N GLN A 84 3.38 -0.76 13.61
CA GLN A 84 1.98 -0.42 13.33
C GLN A 84 1.81 0.74 12.35
N HIS A 85 2.89 1.40 11.94
CA HIS A 85 2.82 2.63 11.15
C HIS A 85 3.68 2.56 9.91
N ILE A 86 3.15 3.12 8.83
CA ILE A 86 3.84 3.19 7.55
C ILE A 86 3.91 4.64 7.10
N SER A 87 5.04 5.02 6.54
CA SER A 87 5.24 6.32 5.91
C SER A 87 4.94 6.19 4.42
N ILE A 88 4.13 7.07 3.89
CA ILE A 88 3.69 7.05 2.49
C ILE A 88 4.03 8.38 1.85
N ILE A 89 4.78 8.35 0.75
CA ILE A 89 5.17 9.56 0.00
C ILE A 89 4.54 9.49 -1.38
N THR A 90 3.85 10.57 -1.77
CA THR A 90 3.18 10.66 -3.07
C THR A 90 4.01 11.44 -4.07
N PHE A 91 3.66 11.29 -5.34
CA PHE A 91 4.33 11.99 -6.44
C PHE A 91 4.24 13.51 -6.28
N THR A 92 3.15 14.03 -5.69
CA THR A 92 2.95 15.47 -5.50
C THR A 92 3.63 16.02 -4.26
N GLY A 93 4.34 15.17 -3.49
CA GLY A 93 5.10 15.61 -2.32
C GLY A 93 4.36 15.52 -1.01
N LEU A 94 3.20 14.87 -0.97
CA LEU A 94 2.52 14.62 0.30
C LEU A 94 3.22 13.48 1.03
N ASN A 95 3.30 13.59 2.34
CA ASN A 95 3.87 12.58 3.21
C ASN A 95 2.86 12.28 4.30
N PHE A 96 2.40 11.04 4.34
CA PHE A 96 1.43 10.58 5.32
C PHE A 96 2.07 9.57 6.26
N LEU A 97 1.73 9.68 7.56
CA LEU A 97 1.97 8.60 8.51
C LEU A 97 0.63 7.93 8.77
N VAL A 98 0.54 6.63 8.52
CA VAL A 98 -0.72 5.90 8.51
C VAL A 98 -0.62 4.69 9.42
N GLU A 99 -1.70 4.43 10.19
CA GLU A 99 -1.84 3.20 10.95
C GLU A 99 -2.24 2.08 10.00
N VAL A 100 -1.42 1.04 9.92
CA VAL A 100 -1.58 0.00 8.88
C VAL A 100 -2.82 -0.86 9.05
N ASP A 101 -3.28 -1.06 10.29
CA ASP A 101 -4.42 -1.93 10.55
C ASP A 101 -5.77 -1.29 10.19
N SER A 102 -5.82 0.04 10.09
CA SER A 102 -7.06 0.77 9.83
C SER A 102 -6.99 1.67 8.60
N GLY A 103 -5.79 2.06 8.18
CA GLY A 103 -5.63 3.06 7.11
C GLY A 103 -5.82 4.48 7.60
N GLN A 104 -5.92 4.69 8.91
CA GLN A 104 -6.13 6.03 9.47
C GLN A 104 -4.85 6.86 9.37
N ILE A 105 -4.98 8.08 8.87
CA ILE A 105 -3.86 9.03 8.82
C ILE A 105 -3.62 9.55 10.24
N ILE A 106 -2.39 9.36 10.72
CA ILE A 106 -1.95 9.87 12.03
C ILE A 106 -1.34 11.25 11.87
N ASN A 107 -0.62 11.47 10.77
CA ASN A 107 0.04 12.74 10.51
C ASN A 107 0.16 12.95 9.01
N LYS A 108 0.11 14.21 8.59
CA LYS A 108 0.26 14.58 7.19
C LYS A 108 1.22 15.75 7.08
N ILE A 109 2.27 15.57 6.29
CA ILE A 109 3.28 16.59 6.05
C ILE A 109 3.34 16.84 4.54
N ILE A 110 3.32 18.12 4.15
CA ILE A 110 3.51 18.49 2.75
C ILE A 110 5.00 18.81 2.57
N THR A 111 5.67 18.03 1.75
CA THR A 111 7.07 18.27 1.42
C THR A 111 7.18 18.84 0.01
N LYS A 112 8.17 19.66 -0.19
CA LYS A 112 8.42 20.25 -1.51
C LYS A 112 9.75 19.81 -2.05
#